data_995011786419f7e1bc6e73d52f9eeffb
#
_entry.id   995011786419f7e1bc6e73d52f9eeffb
#
_cell.length_a   1.000
_cell.length_b   1.000
_cell.length_c   1.000
_cell.angle_alpha   90.00
_cell.angle_beta   90.00
_cell.angle_gamma   90.00
#
_symmetry.space_group_name_H-M   'P 1'
#
loop_
_entity.id
_entity.type
_entity.pdbx_description
1 polymer ?
#
loop_
_entity_poly.entity_id
_entity_poly.type
_entity_poly.pdbx_seq_one_letter_code
_entity_poly.pdbx_strand_id
1 'polypeptide(L)'
;MIVQARLRLFEKRLLSAVGYGLLLDRDASDGTLIDPDVDYEYRADFGPLRKTAQSAAPILQGRSLLALAKDNLQDTQSLQECRKLMRFLLEFHLDGKPLKSRELLYNEF
;
A
#
# COMPACT_ATOMS: atom_id res chain seq x y z
N MET A 1 1.64 -7.14 -16.39
CA MET A 1 1.75 -5.85 -15.68
C MET A 1 0.41 -5.15 -15.53
N ILE A 2 -0.40 -5.09 -16.58
CA ILE A 2 -1.72 -4.43 -16.51
C ILE A 2 -2.62 -5.08 -15.46
N VAL A 3 -2.66 -6.41 -15.41
CA VAL A 3 -3.49 -7.13 -14.43
C VAL A 3 -3.04 -6.83 -13.01
N GLN A 4 -1.74 -6.81 -12.75
CA GLN A 4 -1.22 -6.52 -11.41
C GLN A 4 -1.51 -5.08 -10.98
N ALA A 5 -1.39 -4.14 -11.90
CA ALA A 5 -1.71 -2.73 -11.59
C ALA A 5 -3.20 -2.57 -11.25
N ARG A 6 -4.08 -3.24 -11.98
CA ARG A 6 -5.51 -3.23 -11.69
C ARG A 6 -5.83 -3.87 -10.35
N LEU A 7 -5.13 -4.93 -10.00
CA LEU A 7 -5.32 -5.60 -8.72
C LEU A 7 -4.92 -4.68 -7.57
N ARG A 8 -3.80 -3.98 -7.69
CA ARG A 8 -3.38 -3.01 -6.66
C ARG A 8 -4.40 -1.88 -6.51
N LEU A 9 -4.95 -1.40 -7.62
CA LEU A 9 -5.98 -0.38 -7.59
C LEU A 9 -7.25 -0.88 -6.91
N PHE A 10 -7.66 -2.10 -7.22
CA PHE A 10 -8.83 -2.72 -6.58
C PHE A 10 -8.64 -2.85 -5.07
N GLU A 11 -7.48 -3.34 -4.65
CA GLU A 11 -7.16 -3.50 -3.22
C GLU A 11 -7.18 -2.15 -2.49
N LYS A 12 -6.62 -1.12 -3.10
CA LYS A 12 -6.63 0.23 -2.56
C LYS A 12 -8.07 0.73 -2.36
N ARG A 13 -8.92 0.55 -3.36
CA ARG A 13 -10.32 0.95 -3.29
C ARG A 13 -11.10 0.15 -2.26
N LEU A 14 -10.80 -1.14 -2.14
CA LEU A 14 -11.44 -1.99 -1.16
C LEU A 14 -11.14 -1.52 0.26
N LEU A 15 -9.87 -1.24 0.57
CA LEU A 15 -9.47 -0.73 1.87
C LEU A 15 -10.16 0.60 2.18
N SER A 16 -10.24 1.50 1.22
CA SER A 16 -10.93 2.77 1.38
C SER A 16 -12.41 2.57 1.64
N ALA A 17 -13.04 1.64 0.91
CA ALA A 17 -14.48 1.38 1.04
C ALA A 17 -14.85 0.81 2.39
N VAL A 18 -13.96 0.05 3.03
CA VAL A 18 -14.21 -0.51 4.38
C VAL A 18 -13.67 0.39 5.50
N GLY A 19 -13.26 1.61 5.19
CA GLY A 19 -12.87 2.61 6.18
C GLY A 19 -11.37 2.68 6.49
N TYR A 20 -10.53 1.98 5.74
CA TYR A 20 -9.08 1.98 5.95
C TYR A 20 -8.34 2.66 4.80
N GLY A 21 -8.79 3.86 4.42
CA GLY A 21 -8.15 4.64 3.37
C GLY A 21 -6.66 4.84 3.62
N LEU A 22 -5.86 4.80 2.54
CA LEU A 22 -4.42 4.85 2.64
C LEU A 22 -3.89 6.28 2.55
N LEU A 23 -2.97 6.63 3.45
CA LEU A 23 -2.15 7.83 3.29
C LEU A 23 -0.96 7.45 2.42
N LEU A 24 -0.83 8.06 1.25
CA LEU A 24 0.19 7.67 0.27
C LEU A 24 1.05 8.83 -0.24
N ASP A 25 0.67 10.07 0.02
CA ASP A 25 1.34 11.23 -0.53
C ASP A 25 2.04 12.09 0.53
N ARG A 26 1.94 11.73 1.80
CA ARG A 26 2.53 12.48 2.89
C ARG A 26 3.19 11.57 3.90
N ASP A 27 4.28 12.06 4.50
CA ASP A 27 4.89 11.41 5.66
C ASP A 27 3.93 11.58 6.85
N ALA A 28 3.60 10.47 7.50
CA ALA A 28 2.60 10.47 8.57
C ALA A 28 3.10 11.13 9.85
N SER A 29 4.41 11.28 10.03
CA SER A 29 4.96 11.87 11.25
C SER A 29 4.93 13.40 11.25
N ASP A 30 5.10 14.03 10.08
CA ASP A 30 5.22 15.49 10.01
C ASP A 30 4.38 16.13 8.91
N GLY A 31 3.68 15.34 8.09
CA GLY A 31 2.83 15.87 7.03
C GLY A 31 3.57 16.37 5.80
N THR A 32 4.88 16.18 5.71
CA THR A 32 5.63 16.59 4.53
C THR A 32 5.30 15.72 3.33
N LEU A 33 5.44 16.26 2.13
CA LEU A 33 5.20 15.51 0.92
C LEU A 33 6.19 14.34 0.80
N ILE A 34 5.72 13.22 0.28
CA ILE A 34 6.57 12.07 0.01
C ILE A 34 7.62 12.44 -1.02
N ASP A 35 8.88 12.14 -0.72
CA ASP A 35 10.01 12.33 -1.63
C ASP A 35 10.22 11.04 -2.43
N PRO A 36 10.16 11.08 -3.78
CA PRO A 36 10.29 9.86 -4.58
C PRO A 36 11.66 9.16 -4.41
N ASP A 37 12.68 9.86 -3.95
CA ASP A 37 14.03 9.32 -3.81
C ASP A 37 14.33 8.81 -2.39
N VAL A 38 13.36 8.83 -1.49
CA VAL A 38 13.51 8.40 -0.10
C VAL A 38 12.75 7.10 0.12
N ASP A 39 13.30 6.22 0.97
CA ASP A 39 12.63 5.00 1.37
C ASP A 39 11.75 5.25 2.60
N TYR A 40 10.59 4.61 2.61
CA TYR A 40 9.62 4.76 3.69
C TYR A 40 9.23 3.41 4.24
N GLU A 41 9.01 3.38 5.56
CA GLU A 41 8.36 2.28 6.25
C GLU A 41 6.85 2.58 6.29
N TYR A 42 6.01 1.62 5.91
CA TYR A 42 4.56 1.83 5.97
C TYR A 42 3.99 1.12 7.20
N ARG A 43 3.46 1.89 8.13
CA ARG A 43 2.79 1.35 9.33
C ARG A 43 1.30 1.26 9.07
N ALA A 44 0.71 0.08 9.36
CA ALA A 44 -0.64 -0.26 8.94
C ALA A 44 -1.72 0.72 9.42
N ASP A 45 -1.58 1.22 10.63
CA ASP A 45 -2.57 2.10 11.26
C ASP A 45 -2.12 3.55 11.34
N PHE A 46 -1.01 3.89 10.69
CA PHE A 46 -0.43 5.22 10.81
C PHE A 46 -0.10 5.84 9.44
N GLY A 47 0.59 5.11 8.58
CA GLY A 47 0.99 5.59 7.28
C GLY A 47 2.49 5.50 7.04
N PRO A 48 3.00 6.15 5.97
CA PRO A 48 4.43 6.08 5.64
C PRO A 48 5.25 6.97 6.55
N LEU A 49 6.39 6.43 7.00
CA LEU A 49 7.39 7.13 7.79
C LEU A 49 8.74 6.92 7.13
N ARG A 50 9.62 7.92 7.18
CA ARG A 50 10.97 7.76 6.65
C ARG A 50 11.63 6.56 7.31
N LYS A 51 12.27 5.72 6.48
CA LYS A 51 12.93 4.51 6.96
C LYS A 51 14.05 4.85 7.93
N THR A 52 14.15 4.08 9.02
CA THR A 52 15.25 4.14 9.97
C THR A 52 15.95 2.78 10.02
N ALA A 53 17.04 2.71 10.79
CA ALA A 53 17.77 1.44 10.97
C ALA A 53 16.93 0.36 11.66
N GLN A 54 15.87 0.74 12.38
CA GLN A 54 15.01 -0.20 13.10
C GLN A 54 13.68 -0.47 12.41
N SER A 55 13.54 -0.05 11.16
CA SER A 55 12.28 -0.26 10.44
C SER A 55 12.04 -1.75 10.20
N ALA A 56 10.85 -2.23 10.55
CA ALA A 56 10.47 -3.64 10.44
C ALA A 56 9.23 -3.87 9.57
N ALA A 57 8.44 -2.85 9.29
CA ALA A 57 7.25 -2.93 8.44
C ALA A 57 7.67 -2.93 6.96
N PRO A 58 6.74 -3.14 6.02
CA PRO A 58 7.07 -3.08 4.61
C PRO A 58 7.77 -1.77 4.23
N ILE A 59 8.84 -1.88 3.46
CA ILE A 59 9.62 -0.74 3.00
C ILE A 59 9.32 -0.50 1.53
N LEU A 60 8.99 0.77 1.19
CA LEU A 60 8.73 1.17 -0.18
C LEU A 60 9.53 2.43 -0.50
N GLN A 61 9.95 2.54 -1.77
CA GLN A 61 10.46 3.81 -2.25
C GLN A 61 9.32 4.83 -2.33
N GLY A 62 9.64 6.10 -2.10
CA GLY A 62 8.65 7.16 -2.20
C GLY A 62 7.96 7.19 -3.56
N ARG A 63 8.72 6.90 -4.64
CA ARG A 63 8.15 6.84 -5.99
C ARG A 63 7.05 5.78 -6.12
N SER A 64 7.19 4.66 -5.41
CA SER A 64 6.17 3.61 -5.41
C SER A 64 4.89 4.07 -4.71
N LEU A 65 5.05 4.74 -3.58
CA LEU A 65 3.91 5.32 -2.85
C LEU A 65 3.17 6.35 -3.71
N LEU A 66 3.91 7.24 -4.37
CA LEU A 66 3.32 8.26 -5.23
C LEU A 66 2.64 7.66 -6.45
N ALA A 67 3.24 6.62 -7.04
CA ALA A 67 2.62 5.93 -8.18
C ALA A 67 1.30 5.27 -7.78
N LEU A 68 1.25 4.66 -6.60
CA LEU A 68 0.02 4.08 -6.09
C LEU A 68 -1.02 5.17 -5.79
N ALA A 69 -0.59 6.30 -5.25
CA ALA A 69 -1.49 7.42 -4.96
C ALA A 69 -2.15 7.95 -6.23
N LYS A 70 -1.42 7.99 -7.33
CA LYS A 70 -1.90 8.49 -8.62
C LYS A 70 -2.52 7.41 -9.50
N ASP A 71 -2.62 6.18 -9.01
CA ASP A 71 -3.10 5.02 -9.76
C ASP A 71 -2.32 4.80 -11.05
N ASN A 72 -1.01 5.03 -10.99
CA ASN A 72 -0.11 4.99 -12.15
C ASN A 72 1.07 4.04 -11.92
N LEU A 73 0.77 2.79 -11.59
CA LEU A 73 1.78 1.76 -11.38
C LEU A 73 2.19 1.17 -12.72
N GLN A 74 3.42 1.45 -13.15
CA GLN A 74 3.92 1.03 -14.45
C GLN A 74 5.19 0.17 -14.38
N ASP A 75 6.08 0.45 -13.43
CA ASP A 75 7.34 -0.29 -13.36
C ASP A 75 7.25 -1.51 -12.44
N THR A 76 8.08 -2.50 -12.72
CA THR A 76 8.08 -3.78 -11.99
C THR A 76 8.38 -3.59 -10.51
N GLN A 77 9.33 -2.74 -10.16
CA GLN A 77 9.70 -2.53 -8.77
C GLN A 77 8.55 -1.93 -7.96
N SER A 78 7.89 -0.91 -8.49
CA SER A 78 6.74 -0.31 -7.81
C SER A 78 5.60 -1.30 -7.65
N LEU A 79 5.34 -2.12 -8.67
CA LEU A 79 4.31 -3.16 -8.59
C LEU A 79 4.62 -4.17 -7.51
N GLN A 80 5.87 -4.62 -7.39
CA GLN A 80 6.28 -5.59 -6.38
C GLN A 80 6.19 -4.99 -4.97
N GLU A 81 6.65 -3.78 -4.80
CA GLU A 81 6.59 -3.10 -3.50
C GLU A 81 5.15 -2.87 -3.07
N CYS A 82 4.31 -2.43 -3.98
CA CYS A 82 2.90 -2.21 -3.68
C CYS A 82 2.15 -3.52 -3.42
N ARG A 83 2.53 -4.60 -4.08
CA ARG A 83 1.96 -5.92 -3.80
C ARG A 83 2.23 -6.34 -2.36
N LYS A 84 3.47 -6.17 -1.90
CA LYS A 84 3.83 -6.49 -0.51
C LYS A 84 3.06 -5.61 0.47
N LEU A 85 2.96 -4.33 0.17
CA LEU A 85 2.22 -3.39 1.00
C LEU A 85 0.73 -3.78 1.08
N MET A 86 0.10 -4.03 -0.06
CA MET A 86 -1.32 -4.37 -0.06
C MET A 86 -1.60 -5.66 0.69
N ARG A 87 -0.75 -6.69 0.51
CA ARG A 87 -0.89 -7.94 1.24
C ARG A 87 -0.79 -7.70 2.75
N PHE A 88 0.20 -6.93 3.18
CA PHE A 88 0.38 -6.58 4.58
C PHE A 88 -0.85 -5.85 5.14
N LEU A 89 -1.35 -4.85 4.43
CA LEU A 89 -2.48 -4.05 4.89
C LEU A 89 -3.77 -4.86 4.92
N LEU A 90 -4.00 -5.69 3.91
CA LEU A 90 -5.19 -6.53 3.87
C LEU A 90 -5.17 -7.55 5.01
N GLU A 91 -4.03 -8.16 5.28
CA GLU A 91 -3.92 -9.09 6.40
C GLU A 91 -4.13 -8.38 7.73
N PHE A 92 -3.58 -7.19 7.89
CA PHE A 92 -3.70 -6.43 9.12
C PHE A 92 -5.14 -5.98 9.37
N HIS A 93 -5.79 -5.40 8.37
CA HIS A 93 -7.11 -4.78 8.55
C HIS A 93 -8.26 -5.78 8.38
N LEU A 94 -8.08 -6.82 7.59
CA LEU A 94 -9.13 -7.79 7.30
C LEU A 94 -8.94 -9.12 8.02
N ASP A 95 -7.85 -9.29 8.76
CA ASP A 95 -7.63 -10.49 9.55
C ASP A 95 -8.73 -10.60 10.60
N GLY A 96 -9.35 -11.78 10.69
CA GLY A 96 -10.51 -11.99 11.55
C GLY A 96 -11.84 -11.48 10.99
N LYS A 97 -11.82 -10.83 9.84
CA LYS A 97 -13.05 -10.45 9.13
C LYS A 97 -13.62 -11.65 8.37
N PRO A 98 -14.89 -11.58 7.92
CA PRO A 98 -15.46 -12.70 7.18
C PRO A 98 -14.59 -13.11 6.00
N LEU A 99 -14.32 -14.41 5.89
CA LEU A 99 -13.50 -14.97 4.81
C LEU A 99 -14.01 -14.60 3.43
N LYS A 100 -15.32 -14.40 3.31
CA LYS A 100 -15.95 -14.09 2.03
C LYS A 100 -15.37 -12.85 1.36
N SER A 101 -15.03 -11.82 2.13
CA SER A 101 -14.42 -10.60 1.58
C SER A 101 -13.04 -10.88 1.01
N ARG A 102 -12.25 -11.71 1.69
CA ARG A 102 -10.91 -12.07 1.23
C ARG A 102 -10.96 -12.97 0.00
N GLU A 103 -11.91 -13.92 -0.02
CA GLU A 103 -12.09 -14.80 -1.17
C GLU A 103 -12.49 -14.03 -2.42
N LEU A 104 -13.40 -13.08 -2.29
CA LEU A 104 -13.77 -12.24 -3.43
C LEU A 104 -12.60 -11.45 -3.97
N LEU A 105 -11.73 -10.95 -3.09
CA LEU A 105 -10.56 -10.19 -3.51
C LEU A 105 -9.58 -11.04 -4.32
N TYR A 106 -9.29 -12.26 -3.87
CA TYR A 106 -8.25 -13.08 -4.47
C TYR A 106 -8.76 -14.06 -5.53
N ASN A 107 -10.02 -14.42 -5.52
CA ASN A 107 -10.58 -15.38 -6.49
C ASN A 107 -11.10 -14.74 -7.77
N GLU A 108 -11.33 -13.44 -7.78
CA GLU A 108 -11.73 -12.74 -9.00
C GLU A 108 -10.56 -12.43 -9.93
N PHE A 109 -9.37 -12.61 -9.46
CA PHE A 109 -8.14 -12.32 -10.18
C PHE A 109 -7.19 -13.52 -10.13
#